data_0d4f4f936ddd0b69f54f126a420d9718
#
_entry.id   0d4f4f936ddd0b69f54f126a420d9718
#
_cell.length_a   1.000
_cell.length_b   1.000
_cell.length_c   1.000
_cell.angle_alpha   90.00
_cell.angle_beta   90.00
_cell.angle_gamma   90.00
#
_symmetry.space_group_name_H-M   'P 1'
#
loop_
_entity.id
_entity.type
_entity.pdbx_description
1 polymer ?
#
loop_
_entity_poly.entity_id
_entity_poly.type
_entity_poly.pdbx_seq_one_letter_code
_entity_poly.pdbx_strand_id
1 'polypeptide(L)'
;MDNKETPQRLTGHGSEWRDAGLTAEQAQTATSWVEAHVDKRSMLTNKDRVEDVRDIMWQLEKDGEILVHRVRDEHQPKMVKTLYGWDKKIPTTQLWHHKSCGQCGNIPGYPTSLLWLMNKMEIKYLDETDQTSCTAWNYHGSGIGNVESLAAVFLRNFHQAYVSARAQGLPDGYFYPLVHCGTSFGNYKEIRGYLLQSAELRERVTKILGKLDRLVDGKLLIPEEVVHYSEWLHVMRNDIHNHQEVDCSNIRSTIHPACHVYKMVPEDAIYDDSILEGNRVAVSTGLMEALGTQVIDYSTWYDCCGFGFRHIISEREFTRSFAIDRKVRVAVEEANADVMIGHDTGCITTLDKNQWIGKADGKDVELPIIADCQFAALVCGAHPYKIVQLHWHASPVEALMDKLGIDWKTAKTEFEAYLKEVEAGNQENLYDPRLMVTSGPGFKKIANAS
;
A
#
# COMPACT_ATOMS: atom_id res chain seq x y z
N MET A 1 -6.57 44.68 0.90
CA MET A 1 -6.06 43.41 1.50
C MET A 1 -7.10 42.37 1.16
N ASP A 2 -6.94 41.72 0.04
CA ASP A 2 -7.92 40.79 -0.47
C ASP A 2 -7.83 39.48 0.32
N ASN A 3 -8.85 39.19 1.09
CA ASN A 3 -9.12 37.87 1.62
C ASN A 3 -9.31 36.94 0.42
N LYS A 4 -8.25 36.32 -0.04
CA LYS A 4 -8.33 35.14 -0.89
C LYS A 4 -8.80 34.01 0.01
N GLU A 5 -10.11 33.88 0.16
CA GLU A 5 -10.69 32.65 0.67
C GLU A 5 -10.14 31.51 -0.18
N THR A 6 -9.38 30.65 0.46
CA THR A 6 -8.93 29.39 -0.16
C THR A 6 -10.17 28.66 -0.63
N PRO A 7 -10.29 28.31 -1.92
CA PRO A 7 -11.47 27.62 -2.41
C PRO A 7 -11.71 26.38 -1.55
N GLN A 8 -12.91 26.28 -0.98
CA GLN A 8 -13.30 25.10 -0.23
C GLN A 8 -13.04 23.86 -1.10
N ARG A 9 -12.46 22.85 -0.51
CA ARG A 9 -12.01 21.64 -1.19
C ARG A 9 -13.13 20.98 -1.97
N LEU A 10 -13.00 20.96 -3.28
CA LEU A 10 -13.60 19.90 -4.05
C LEU A 10 -12.91 18.60 -3.64
N THR A 11 -13.66 17.62 -3.26
CA THR A 11 -13.24 16.28 -3.00
C THR A 11 -12.32 15.78 -4.12
N GLY A 12 -11.03 15.82 -3.86
CA GLY A 12 -10.03 15.21 -4.70
C GLY A 12 -9.62 15.91 -6.01
N HIS A 13 -10.26 17.01 -6.40
CA HIS A 13 -10.02 17.65 -7.70
C HIS A 13 -9.83 19.16 -7.66
N GLY A 14 -9.66 19.77 -6.49
CA GLY A 14 -9.66 21.24 -6.34
C GLY A 14 -8.55 21.99 -7.07
N SER A 15 -7.48 21.33 -7.44
CA SER A 15 -6.36 21.95 -8.14
C SER A 15 -6.36 21.69 -9.66
N GLU A 16 -7.00 20.63 -10.13
CA GLU A 16 -7.09 20.28 -11.55
C GLU A 16 -7.79 21.39 -12.36
N TRP A 17 -8.72 22.10 -11.77
CA TRP A 17 -9.44 23.19 -12.39
C TRP A 17 -8.55 24.41 -12.70
N ARG A 18 -7.56 24.69 -11.84
CA ARG A 18 -6.59 25.77 -12.09
C ARG A 18 -5.67 25.44 -13.26
N ASP A 19 -5.25 24.19 -13.33
CA ASP A 19 -4.36 23.69 -14.39
C ASP A 19 -5.11 23.57 -15.73
N ALA A 20 -6.44 23.42 -15.67
CA ALA A 20 -7.29 23.48 -16.86
C ALA A 20 -7.53 24.91 -17.40
N GLY A 21 -6.89 25.90 -16.82
CA GLY A 21 -7.00 27.30 -17.24
C GLY A 21 -8.35 27.97 -16.92
N LEU A 22 -9.11 27.41 -15.96
CA LEU A 22 -10.38 28.00 -15.52
C LEU A 22 -10.15 29.25 -14.68
N THR A 23 -11.03 30.22 -14.81
CA THR A 23 -11.09 31.38 -13.89
C THR A 23 -11.55 30.92 -12.51
N ALA A 24 -11.25 31.69 -11.47
CA ALA A 24 -11.71 31.41 -10.11
C ALA A 24 -13.24 31.33 -10.03
N GLU A 25 -13.97 32.14 -10.80
CA GLU A 25 -15.43 32.14 -10.88
C GLU A 25 -15.96 30.86 -11.56
N GLN A 26 -15.31 30.42 -12.65
CA GLN A 26 -15.66 29.17 -13.33
C GLN A 26 -15.39 27.96 -12.45
N ALA A 27 -14.27 27.96 -11.74
CA ALA A 27 -13.93 26.92 -10.79
C ALA A 27 -14.95 26.89 -9.63
N GLN A 28 -15.32 28.05 -9.08
CA GLN A 28 -16.31 28.14 -8.02
C GLN A 28 -17.70 27.67 -8.49
N THR A 29 -18.11 28.03 -9.71
CA THR A 29 -19.37 27.57 -10.30
C THR A 29 -19.39 26.06 -10.47
N ALA A 30 -18.33 25.48 -11.00
CA ALA A 30 -18.20 24.04 -11.15
C ALA A 30 -18.19 23.33 -9.78
N THR A 31 -17.49 23.90 -8.78
CA THR A 31 -17.46 23.41 -7.41
C THR A 31 -18.86 23.38 -6.81
N SER A 32 -19.56 24.51 -6.85
CA SER A 32 -20.91 24.63 -6.30
C SER A 32 -21.91 23.68 -6.97
N TRP A 33 -21.74 23.46 -8.28
CA TRP A 33 -22.58 22.51 -9.00
C TRP A 33 -22.33 21.07 -8.53
N VAL A 34 -21.07 20.67 -8.39
CA VAL A 34 -20.70 19.33 -7.89
C VAL A 34 -21.19 19.15 -6.46
N GLU A 35 -20.98 20.13 -5.58
CA GLU A 35 -21.45 20.08 -4.20
C GLU A 35 -22.97 19.96 -4.08
N ALA A 36 -23.72 20.64 -4.99
CA ALA A 36 -25.17 20.60 -5.00
C ALA A 36 -25.76 19.31 -5.60
N HIS A 37 -25.05 18.65 -6.54
CA HIS A 37 -25.59 17.53 -7.32
C HIS A 37 -24.95 16.20 -7.00
N VAL A 38 -23.82 16.22 -6.30
CA VAL A 38 -23.06 15.01 -6.00
C VAL A 38 -22.78 14.95 -4.50
N ASP A 39 -23.58 14.18 -3.79
CA ASP A 39 -23.20 13.78 -2.44
C ASP A 39 -21.82 13.09 -2.54
N LYS A 40 -20.89 13.56 -1.73
CA LYS A 40 -19.51 13.04 -1.64
C LYS A 40 -19.46 11.52 -1.48
N ARG A 41 -20.47 10.96 -0.85
CA ARG A 41 -20.67 9.51 -0.72
C ARG A 41 -21.34 8.91 -1.95
N SER A 42 -22.23 9.61 -2.64
CA SER A 42 -22.99 9.06 -3.75
C SER A 42 -22.17 8.87 -5.04
N MET A 43 -21.10 9.63 -5.23
CA MET A 43 -20.13 9.33 -6.30
C MET A 43 -19.43 8.00 -6.10
N LEU A 44 -19.24 7.61 -4.83
CA LEU A 44 -18.56 6.40 -4.41
C LEU A 44 -19.53 5.29 -3.99
N THR A 45 -20.78 5.65 -3.68
CA THR A 45 -21.75 4.75 -3.03
C THR A 45 -23.06 4.64 -3.78
N ASN A 46 -23.03 4.44 -5.06
CA ASN A 46 -24.23 4.01 -5.76
C ASN A 46 -24.56 2.56 -5.35
N LYS A 47 -24.78 2.38 -4.04
CA LYS A 47 -25.11 1.11 -3.38
C LYS A 47 -26.15 0.30 -4.15
N ASP A 48 -27.12 1.02 -4.72
CA ASP A 48 -28.26 0.42 -5.39
C ASP A 48 -27.91 -0.14 -6.78
N ARG A 49 -26.65 0.02 -7.22
CA ARG A 49 -26.20 -0.41 -8.56
C ARG A 49 -24.99 -1.32 -8.53
N VAL A 50 -24.35 -1.52 -7.40
CA VAL A 50 -23.14 -2.36 -7.27
C VAL A 50 -23.49 -3.54 -6.38
N GLU A 51 -23.49 -4.73 -6.97
CA GLU A 51 -23.59 -5.97 -6.22
C GLU A 51 -22.30 -6.23 -5.45
N ASP A 52 -22.43 -6.76 -4.25
CA ASP A 52 -21.28 -7.27 -3.52
C ASP A 52 -20.71 -8.46 -4.30
N VAL A 53 -19.47 -8.34 -4.73
CA VAL A 53 -18.78 -9.42 -5.46
C VAL A 53 -18.73 -10.72 -4.66
N ARG A 54 -18.86 -10.66 -3.34
CA ARG A 54 -18.91 -11.83 -2.46
C ARG A 54 -20.21 -12.63 -2.63
N ASP A 55 -21.35 -11.96 -2.89
CA ASP A 55 -22.61 -12.65 -3.16
C ASP A 55 -22.52 -13.47 -4.46
N ILE A 56 -21.93 -12.91 -5.49
CA ILE A 56 -21.65 -13.63 -6.75
C ILE A 56 -20.71 -14.82 -6.47
N MET A 57 -19.67 -14.61 -5.68
CA MET A 57 -18.69 -15.63 -5.33
C MET A 57 -19.34 -16.81 -4.60
N TRP A 58 -20.20 -16.52 -3.61
CA TRP A 58 -20.93 -17.56 -2.86
C TRP A 58 -21.89 -18.35 -3.74
N GLN A 59 -22.53 -17.69 -4.71
CA GLN A 59 -23.39 -18.38 -5.65
C GLN A 59 -22.59 -19.31 -6.57
N LEU A 60 -21.48 -18.84 -7.14
CA LEU A 60 -20.60 -19.66 -7.98
C LEU A 60 -19.99 -20.87 -7.25
N GLU A 61 -19.64 -20.70 -5.98
CA GLU A 61 -19.16 -21.83 -5.16
C GLU A 61 -20.27 -22.85 -4.92
N LYS A 62 -21.48 -22.39 -4.56
CA LYS A 62 -22.65 -23.24 -4.38
C LYS A 62 -23.01 -24.03 -5.65
N ASP A 63 -22.86 -23.41 -6.81
CA ASP A 63 -23.07 -24.02 -8.11
C ASP A 63 -21.92 -24.94 -8.53
N GLY A 64 -20.84 -24.98 -7.74
CA GLY A 64 -19.69 -25.83 -7.95
C GLY A 64 -18.74 -25.36 -9.06
N GLU A 65 -18.83 -24.10 -9.50
CA GLU A 65 -17.98 -23.53 -10.55
C GLU A 65 -16.57 -23.15 -10.05
N ILE A 66 -16.46 -22.75 -8.80
CA ILE A 66 -15.21 -22.32 -8.17
C ILE A 66 -15.04 -22.93 -6.77
N LEU A 67 -13.86 -22.75 -6.19
CA LEU A 67 -13.60 -22.90 -4.75
C LEU A 67 -13.21 -21.56 -4.15
N VAL A 68 -13.55 -21.34 -2.89
CA VAL A 68 -13.23 -20.09 -2.19
C VAL A 68 -12.12 -20.32 -1.17
N HIS A 69 -11.03 -19.53 -1.29
CA HIS A 69 -10.00 -19.45 -0.27
C HIS A 69 -10.50 -18.53 0.85
N ARG A 70 -11.01 -19.14 1.91
CA ARG A 70 -11.70 -18.44 3.00
C ARG A 70 -10.75 -17.83 4.00
N VAL A 71 -11.13 -16.68 4.52
CA VAL A 71 -10.62 -16.21 5.82
C VAL A 71 -11.36 -16.99 6.91
N ARG A 72 -10.62 -17.75 7.72
CA ARG A 72 -11.16 -18.66 8.73
C ARG A 72 -10.92 -18.13 10.14
N ASP A 73 -11.55 -18.74 11.16
CA ASP A 73 -11.40 -18.35 12.57
C ASP A 73 -9.94 -18.46 13.04
N GLU A 74 -9.16 -19.42 12.50
CA GLU A 74 -7.74 -19.58 12.80
C GLU A 74 -6.89 -18.38 12.40
N HIS A 75 -7.36 -17.56 11.44
CA HIS A 75 -6.73 -16.30 11.05
C HIS A 75 -7.06 -15.16 12.03
N GLN A 76 -7.88 -15.40 13.04
CA GLN A 76 -8.35 -14.41 14.02
C GLN A 76 -8.81 -13.09 13.35
N PRO A 77 -9.77 -13.17 12.40
CA PRO A 77 -10.11 -12.02 11.59
C PRO A 77 -10.76 -10.91 12.40
N LYS A 78 -10.38 -9.66 12.11
CA LYS A 78 -11.12 -8.47 12.54
C LYS A 78 -12.06 -8.03 11.43
N MET A 79 -13.31 -7.75 11.81
CA MET A 79 -14.34 -7.27 10.87
C MET A 79 -14.26 -5.75 10.76
N VAL A 80 -14.29 -5.26 9.54
CA VAL A 80 -14.34 -3.83 9.23
C VAL A 80 -15.43 -3.55 8.20
N LYS A 81 -15.96 -2.33 8.20
CA LYS A 81 -16.90 -1.90 7.15
C LYS A 81 -16.13 -1.36 5.94
N THR A 82 -16.61 -1.68 4.76
CA THR A 82 -16.19 -1.01 3.54
C THR A 82 -16.99 0.30 3.35
N LEU A 83 -16.57 1.11 2.39
CA LEU A 83 -17.24 2.36 2.05
C LEU A 83 -18.73 2.15 1.71
N TYR A 84 -19.09 1.00 1.15
CA TYR A 84 -20.48 0.64 0.83
C TYR A 84 -21.23 0.02 2.02
N GLY A 85 -20.55 -0.13 3.17
CA GLY A 85 -21.12 -0.69 4.39
C GLY A 85 -21.13 -2.22 4.42
N TRP A 86 -20.44 -2.87 3.49
CA TRP A 86 -20.24 -4.31 3.49
C TRP A 86 -19.22 -4.72 4.54
N ASP A 87 -19.34 -5.93 5.05
CA ASP A 87 -18.37 -6.50 5.99
C ASP A 87 -17.17 -7.05 5.21
N LYS A 88 -15.97 -6.69 5.65
CA LYS A 88 -14.70 -7.23 5.15
C LYS A 88 -13.93 -7.88 6.29
N LYS A 89 -13.43 -9.08 6.07
CA LYS A 89 -12.64 -9.84 7.03
C LYS A 89 -11.16 -9.58 6.81
N ILE A 90 -10.49 -9.01 7.79
CA ILE A 90 -9.04 -8.80 7.74
C ILE A 90 -8.36 -9.86 8.62
N PRO A 91 -7.65 -10.83 8.04
CA PRO A 91 -6.91 -11.83 8.81
C PRO A 91 -5.79 -11.15 9.59
N THR A 92 -5.58 -11.51 10.86
CA THR A 92 -4.55 -10.88 11.70
C THR A 92 -3.34 -11.77 11.94
N THR A 93 -3.45 -13.07 11.72
CA THR A 93 -2.37 -14.06 11.88
C THR A 93 -2.47 -15.17 10.84
N GLN A 94 -1.52 -16.10 10.80
CA GLN A 94 -1.38 -17.16 9.79
C GLN A 94 -1.29 -16.57 8.38
N LEU A 95 -0.48 -15.54 8.22
CA LEU A 95 -0.37 -14.75 7.00
C LEU A 95 0.67 -15.32 6.04
N TRP A 96 0.43 -15.18 4.76
CA TRP A 96 1.43 -15.40 3.71
C TRP A 96 1.82 -14.05 3.12
N HIS A 97 3.08 -13.65 3.31
CA HIS A 97 3.57 -12.36 2.81
C HIS A 97 3.72 -12.39 1.30
N HIS A 98 2.79 -11.77 0.59
CA HIS A 98 2.86 -11.65 -0.84
C HIS A 98 3.70 -10.44 -1.24
N LYS A 99 4.89 -10.72 -1.75
CA LYS A 99 5.80 -9.72 -2.32
C LYS A 99 5.26 -9.23 -3.65
N SER A 100 5.52 -7.98 -3.97
CA SER A 100 5.16 -7.43 -5.27
C SER A 100 6.33 -7.48 -6.26
N CYS A 101 6.33 -6.63 -7.27
CA CYS A 101 7.41 -6.54 -8.27
C CYS A 101 8.68 -5.90 -7.71
N GLY A 102 9.67 -5.63 -8.57
CA GLY A 102 10.96 -5.01 -8.22
C GLY A 102 10.89 -3.66 -7.49
N GLN A 103 9.71 -3.04 -7.40
CA GLN A 103 9.53 -1.83 -6.59
C GLN A 103 9.83 -2.06 -5.10
N CYS A 104 9.64 -3.28 -4.59
CA CYS A 104 10.06 -3.66 -3.24
C CYS A 104 11.57 -3.54 -3.06
N GLY A 105 12.34 -3.79 -4.12
CA GLY A 105 13.78 -3.61 -4.13
C GLY A 105 14.22 -2.13 -4.11
N ASN A 106 13.34 -1.19 -4.48
CA ASN A 106 13.64 0.24 -4.42
C ASN A 106 13.47 0.83 -3.01
N ILE A 107 12.57 0.24 -2.22
CA ILE A 107 12.31 0.61 -0.82
C ILE A 107 12.26 -0.68 0.01
N PRO A 108 13.39 -1.36 0.21
CA PRO A 108 13.41 -2.66 0.89
C PRO A 108 13.04 -2.59 2.37
N GLY A 109 13.15 -1.44 2.99
CA GLY A 109 12.66 -1.19 4.35
C GLY A 109 11.16 -1.31 4.53
N TYR A 110 10.40 -1.24 3.44
CA TYR A 110 8.96 -1.40 3.44
C TYR A 110 8.53 -2.84 3.85
N PRO A 111 8.94 -3.92 3.16
CA PRO A 111 8.61 -5.27 3.62
C PRO A 111 9.35 -5.69 4.89
N THR A 112 10.59 -5.27 5.11
CA THR A 112 11.34 -5.66 6.32
C THR A 112 10.73 -5.09 7.58
N SER A 113 10.25 -3.84 7.54
CA SER A 113 9.54 -3.21 8.66
C SER A 113 8.23 -3.93 8.98
N LEU A 114 7.46 -4.30 7.96
CA LEU A 114 6.23 -5.06 8.15
C LEU A 114 6.49 -6.40 8.86
N LEU A 115 7.45 -7.18 8.37
CA LEU A 115 7.77 -8.49 8.95
C LEU A 115 8.37 -8.35 10.36
N TRP A 116 9.15 -7.31 10.61
CA TRP A 116 9.67 -7.02 11.93
C TRP A 116 8.55 -6.69 12.94
N LEU A 117 7.57 -5.88 12.54
CA LEU A 117 6.38 -5.61 13.36
C LEU A 117 5.61 -6.89 13.67
N MET A 118 5.42 -7.76 12.68
CA MET A 118 4.78 -9.06 12.89
C MET A 118 5.57 -9.90 13.89
N ASN A 119 6.91 -9.94 13.80
CA ASN A 119 7.75 -10.64 14.77
C ASN A 119 7.62 -10.05 16.18
N LYS A 120 7.68 -8.70 16.30
CA LYS A 120 7.54 -8.03 17.60
C LYS A 120 6.21 -8.31 18.27
N MET A 121 5.14 -8.48 17.51
CA MET A 121 3.80 -8.83 17.98
C MET A 121 3.51 -10.32 18.01
N GLU A 122 4.51 -11.17 17.77
CA GLU A 122 4.38 -12.64 17.74
C GLU A 122 3.33 -13.16 16.74
N ILE A 123 3.10 -12.39 15.65
CA ILE A 123 2.18 -12.77 14.59
C ILE A 123 2.80 -13.86 13.71
N LYS A 124 2.06 -14.94 13.49
CA LYS A 124 2.52 -16.02 12.62
C LYS A 124 2.36 -15.64 11.16
N TYR A 125 3.46 -15.72 10.42
CA TYR A 125 3.48 -15.48 8.98
C TYR A 125 4.51 -16.36 8.27
N LEU A 126 4.32 -16.53 6.98
CA LEU A 126 5.27 -17.16 6.07
C LEU A 126 5.77 -16.13 5.07
N ASP A 127 7.10 -15.97 4.99
CA ASP A 127 7.80 -15.26 3.94
C ASP A 127 8.65 -16.26 3.15
N GLU A 128 8.25 -16.52 1.92
CA GLU A 128 8.94 -17.47 1.03
C GLU A 128 9.25 -16.85 -0.33
N THR A 129 10.07 -17.53 -1.10
CA THR A 129 10.61 -17.03 -2.36
C THR A 129 9.81 -17.50 -3.59
N ASP A 130 9.02 -18.57 -3.48
CA ASP A 130 8.29 -19.13 -4.62
C ASP A 130 6.99 -18.34 -4.93
N GLN A 131 7.19 -17.14 -5.39
CA GLN A 131 6.11 -16.25 -5.85
C GLN A 131 6.52 -15.52 -7.11
N THR A 132 5.55 -14.99 -7.83
CA THR A 132 5.78 -14.15 -9.01
C THR A 132 5.34 -12.71 -8.75
N SER A 133 5.88 -11.77 -9.51
CA SER A 133 5.34 -10.42 -9.60
C SER A 133 3.85 -10.44 -9.96
N CYS A 134 3.10 -9.45 -9.50
CA CYS A 134 1.68 -9.28 -9.83
C CYS A 134 1.41 -8.95 -11.30
N THR A 135 2.43 -8.63 -12.09
CA THR A 135 2.35 -8.18 -13.50
C THR A 135 1.50 -6.91 -13.74
N ALA A 136 0.97 -6.29 -12.70
CA ALA A 136 0.16 -5.07 -12.80
C ALA A 136 0.89 -3.94 -13.55
N TRP A 137 2.21 -3.86 -13.40
CA TRP A 137 3.04 -2.94 -14.17
C TRP A 137 2.84 -3.10 -15.70
N ASN A 138 2.87 -4.32 -16.20
CA ASN A 138 2.72 -4.58 -17.63
C ASN A 138 1.33 -4.20 -18.13
N TYR A 139 0.30 -4.35 -17.32
CA TYR A 139 -1.07 -4.03 -17.67
C TYR A 139 -1.36 -2.53 -17.60
N HIS A 140 -1.16 -1.93 -16.43
CA HIS A 140 -1.47 -0.52 -16.22
C HIS A 140 -0.43 0.42 -16.83
N GLY A 141 0.83 -0.01 -16.88
CA GLY A 141 1.94 0.83 -17.32
C GLY A 141 2.22 0.80 -18.81
N SER A 142 2.23 -0.36 -19.40
CA SER A 142 2.62 -0.54 -20.81
C SER A 142 1.46 -0.93 -21.73
N GLY A 143 0.35 -1.39 -21.18
CA GLY A 143 -0.77 -1.93 -21.96
C GLY A 143 -0.45 -3.26 -22.68
N ILE A 144 0.66 -3.91 -22.31
CA ILE A 144 1.12 -5.17 -22.96
C ILE A 144 0.47 -6.40 -22.34
N GLY A 145 0.07 -6.32 -21.07
CA GLY A 145 -0.59 -7.43 -20.37
C GLY A 145 -2.04 -7.63 -20.83
N ASN A 146 -2.49 -8.86 -20.85
CA ASN A 146 -3.90 -9.17 -21.01
C ASN A 146 -4.53 -9.65 -19.70
N VAL A 147 -5.84 -9.52 -19.60
CA VAL A 147 -6.62 -9.85 -18.39
C VAL A 147 -6.46 -11.33 -17.99
N GLU A 148 -6.37 -12.23 -18.97
CA GLU A 148 -6.22 -13.67 -18.73
C GLU A 148 -4.89 -13.99 -18.03
N SER A 149 -3.77 -13.40 -18.51
CA SER A 149 -2.46 -13.58 -17.91
C SER A 149 -2.42 -13.00 -16.51
N LEU A 150 -3.01 -11.84 -16.28
CA LEU A 150 -3.11 -11.21 -14.96
C LEU A 150 -3.90 -12.07 -14.00
N ALA A 151 -5.05 -12.59 -14.43
CA ALA A 151 -5.90 -13.46 -13.63
C ALA A 151 -5.18 -14.77 -13.29
N ALA A 152 -4.45 -15.35 -14.22
CA ALA A 152 -3.65 -16.54 -13.98
C ALA A 152 -2.53 -16.28 -12.95
N VAL A 153 -1.81 -15.16 -13.07
CA VAL A 153 -0.76 -14.78 -12.10
C VAL A 153 -1.36 -14.50 -10.71
N PHE A 154 -2.47 -13.78 -10.65
CA PHE A 154 -3.18 -13.51 -9.40
C PHE A 154 -3.54 -14.81 -8.68
N LEU A 155 -4.27 -15.70 -9.34
CA LEU A 155 -4.72 -16.96 -8.72
C LEU A 155 -3.54 -17.91 -8.44
N ARG A 156 -2.51 -17.92 -9.30
CA ARG A 156 -1.28 -18.68 -9.04
C ARG A 156 -0.62 -18.24 -7.74
N ASN A 157 -0.51 -16.94 -7.50
CA ASN A 157 0.09 -16.41 -6.28
C ASN A 157 -0.75 -16.74 -5.04
N PHE A 158 -2.07 -16.64 -5.11
CA PHE A 158 -2.94 -17.05 -4.02
C PHE A 158 -2.91 -18.56 -3.78
N HIS A 159 -2.91 -19.36 -4.84
CA HIS A 159 -2.74 -20.80 -4.75
C HIS A 159 -1.38 -21.21 -4.15
N GLN A 160 -0.35 -20.39 -4.32
CA GLN A 160 0.97 -20.66 -3.74
C GLN A 160 0.93 -20.70 -2.20
N ALA A 161 0.19 -19.82 -1.57
CA ALA A 161 0.00 -19.87 -0.11
C ALA A 161 -0.63 -21.21 0.35
N TYR A 162 -1.52 -21.74 -0.46
CA TYR A 162 -2.15 -23.05 -0.27
C TYR A 162 -1.15 -24.21 -0.42
N VAL A 163 -0.33 -24.17 -1.48
CA VAL A 163 0.74 -25.15 -1.71
C VAL A 163 1.78 -25.11 -0.59
N SER A 164 2.14 -23.91 -0.13
CA SER A 164 3.11 -23.74 0.97
C SER A 164 2.63 -24.34 2.28
N ALA A 165 1.34 -24.24 2.58
CA ALA A 165 0.74 -24.89 3.75
C ALA A 165 0.84 -26.42 3.63
N ARG A 166 0.45 -27.00 2.50
CA ARG A 166 0.57 -28.45 2.24
C ARG A 166 2.00 -28.96 2.36
N ALA A 167 2.96 -28.23 1.81
CA ALA A 167 4.38 -28.60 1.87
C ALA A 167 4.93 -28.66 3.30
N GLN A 168 4.30 -27.94 4.23
CA GLN A 168 4.64 -27.96 5.66
C GLN A 168 3.77 -28.91 6.48
N GLY A 169 2.90 -29.68 5.85
CA GLY A 169 1.97 -30.59 6.55
C GLY A 169 0.85 -29.86 7.32
N LEU A 170 0.60 -28.60 6.95
CA LEU A 170 -0.47 -27.78 7.53
C LEU A 170 -1.78 -27.96 6.76
N PRO A 171 -2.92 -27.62 7.36
CA PRO A 171 -4.21 -27.68 6.69
C PRO A 171 -4.25 -26.79 5.44
N ASP A 172 -5.03 -27.19 4.46
CA ASP A 172 -5.32 -26.38 3.29
C ASP A 172 -5.93 -25.05 3.70
N GLY A 173 -5.41 -23.95 3.15
CA GLY A 173 -5.86 -22.60 3.50
C GLY A 173 -5.32 -22.07 4.84
N TYR A 174 -4.36 -22.75 5.45
CA TYR A 174 -3.74 -22.31 6.72
C TYR A 174 -3.12 -20.92 6.61
N PHE A 175 -2.48 -20.58 5.49
CA PHE A 175 -1.95 -19.24 5.26
C PHE A 175 -2.90 -18.41 4.42
N TYR A 176 -3.14 -17.16 4.82
CA TYR A 176 -3.91 -16.20 4.03
C TYR A 176 -3.01 -15.13 3.42
N PRO A 177 -3.06 -14.90 2.08
CA PRO A 177 -2.19 -13.92 1.43
C PRO A 177 -2.46 -12.49 1.89
N LEU A 178 -1.40 -11.81 2.34
CA LEU A 178 -1.38 -10.39 2.66
C LEU A 178 -0.56 -9.65 1.62
N VAL A 179 -1.21 -8.81 0.83
CA VAL A 179 -0.60 -8.09 -0.29
C VAL A 179 0.04 -6.79 0.22
N HIS A 180 1.31 -6.57 -0.12
CA HIS A 180 1.99 -5.41 0.43
C HIS A 180 2.19 -4.23 -0.53
N CYS A 181 1.82 -4.35 -1.78
CA CYS A 181 1.88 -3.25 -2.75
C CYS A 181 0.47 -2.80 -3.14
N GLY A 182 0.19 -1.50 -3.04
CA GLY A 182 -1.10 -0.93 -3.42
C GLY A 182 -1.49 -1.23 -4.86
N THR A 183 -0.53 -1.19 -5.80
CA THR A 183 -0.76 -1.53 -7.21
C THR A 183 -1.15 -3.00 -7.39
N SER A 184 -0.49 -3.93 -6.69
CA SER A 184 -0.88 -5.35 -6.70
C SER A 184 -2.27 -5.55 -6.12
N PHE A 185 -2.54 -4.89 -5.00
CA PHE A 185 -3.82 -4.96 -4.31
C PHE A 185 -5.00 -4.50 -5.17
N GLY A 186 -4.90 -3.30 -5.76
CA GLY A 186 -5.95 -2.77 -6.64
C GLY A 186 -6.18 -3.64 -7.87
N ASN A 187 -5.07 -4.08 -8.50
CA ASN A 187 -5.14 -5.00 -9.64
C ASN A 187 -5.83 -6.32 -9.28
N TYR A 188 -5.51 -6.90 -8.12
CA TYR A 188 -6.12 -8.15 -7.69
C TYR A 188 -7.60 -8.02 -7.37
N LYS A 189 -8.02 -6.90 -6.77
CA LYS A 189 -9.44 -6.62 -6.54
C LYS A 189 -10.21 -6.53 -7.85
N GLU A 190 -9.69 -5.78 -8.82
CA GLU A 190 -10.29 -5.62 -10.13
C GLU A 190 -10.39 -6.96 -10.87
N ILE A 191 -9.30 -7.73 -10.91
CA ILE A 191 -9.26 -9.05 -11.57
C ILE A 191 -10.19 -10.05 -10.86
N ARG A 192 -10.30 -10.02 -9.54
CA ARG A 192 -11.28 -10.84 -8.82
C ARG A 192 -12.69 -10.54 -9.31
N GLY A 193 -13.04 -9.27 -9.42
CA GLY A 193 -14.32 -8.84 -9.96
C GLY A 193 -14.58 -9.38 -11.37
N TYR A 194 -13.61 -9.29 -12.27
CA TYR A 194 -13.74 -9.83 -13.65
C TYR A 194 -13.90 -11.35 -13.66
N LEU A 195 -13.12 -12.07 -12.84
CA LEU A 195 -13.25 -13.53 -12.74
C LEU A 195 -14.63 -13.95 -12.24
N LEU A 196 -15.21 -13.24 -11.28
CA LEU A 196 -16.53 -13.57 -10.75
C LEU A 196 -17.64 -13.27 -11.75
N GLN A 197 -17.51 -12.22 -12.55
CA GLN A 197 -18.53 -11.77 -13.50
C GLN A 197 -18.45 -12.45 -14.87
N SER A 198 -17.30 -13.03 -15.28
CA SER A 198 -17.09 -13.58 -16.61
C SER A 198 -16.80 -15.09 -16.60
N ALA A 199 -17.78 -15.89 -16.99
CA ALA A 199 -17.61 -17.33 -17.17
C ALA A 199 -16.56 -17.66 -18.25
N GLU A 200 -16.48 -16.88 -19.32
CA GLU A 200 -15.48 -17.05 -20.39
C GLU A 200 -14.06 -16.84 -19.86
N LEU A 201 -13.84 -15.80 -19.03
CA LEU A 201 -12.56 -15.57 -18.41
C LEU A 201 -12.18 -16.71 -17.45
N ARG A 202 -13.14 -17.19 -16.63
CA ARG A 202 -12.90 -18.35 -15.75
C ARG A 202 -12.48 -19.58 -16.55
N GLU A 203 -13.15 -19.89 -17.64
CA GLU A 203 -12.81 -21.03 -18.50
C GLU A 203 -11.38 -20.93 -19.06
N ARG A 204 -11.01 -19.77 -19.60
CA ARG A 204 -9.67 -19.52 -20.14
C ARG A 204 -8.57 -19.64 -19.07
N VAL A 205 -8.80 -19.03 -17.92
CA VAL A 205 -7.85 -19.08 -16.78
C VAL A 205 -7.74 -20.49 -16.23
N THR A 206 -8.83 -21.25 -16.14
CA THR A 206 -8.82 -22.67 -15.76
C THR A 206 -7.93 -23.49 -16.71
N LYS A 207 -8.00 -23.27 -18.02
CA LYS A 207 -7.12 -23.95 -18.99
C LYS A 207 -5.63 -23.62 -18.76
N ILE A 208 -5.33 -22.36 -18.44
CA ILE A 208 -3.95 -21.92 -18.15
C ILE A 208 -3.44 -22.58 -16.86
N LEU A 209 -4.20 -22.45 -15.78
CA LEU A 209 -3.77 -22.94 -14.46
C LEU A 209 -3.77 -24.48 -14.40
N GLY A 210 -4.63 -25.15 -15.13
CA GLY A 210 -4.61 -26.61 -15.27
C GLY A 210 -3.30 -27.13 -15.88
N LYS A 211 -2.73 -26.41 -16.87
CA LYS A 211 -1.42 -26.75 -17.44
C LYS A 211 -0.25 -26.51 -16.46
N LEU A 212 -0.44 -25.68 -15.47
CA LEU A 212 0.54 -25.33 -14.46
C LEU A 212 0.39 -26.13 -13.15
N ASP A 213 -0.57 -27.06 -13.11
CA ASP A 213 -0.95 -27.79 -11.90
C ASP A 213 -1.29 -26.83 -10.72
N ARG A 214 -2.11 -25.85 -11.01
CA ARG A 214 -2.52 -24.78 -10.06
C ARG A 214 -4.04 -24.69 -9.87
N LEU A 215 -4.72 -25.82 -10.03
CA LEU A 215 -6.13 -25.97 -9.70
C LEU A 215 -6.28 -26.79 -8.40
N VAL A 216 -7.36 -26.56 -7.68
CA VAL A 216 -7.77 -27.37 -6.53
C VAL A 216 -9.02 -28.14 -6.94
N ASP A 217 -8.97 -29.46 -6.91
CA ASP A 217 -10.06 -30.35 -7.36
C ASP A 217 -10.60 -29.97 -8.76
N GLY A 218 -9.67 -29.57 -9.66
CA GLY A 218 -9.98 -29.16 -11.02
C GLY A 218 -10.63 -27.79 -11.18
N LYS A 219 -10.73 -27.00 -10.10
CA LYS A 219 -11.39 -25.69 -10.05
C LYS A 219 -10.43 -24.56 -9.72
N LEU A 220 -10.82 -23.33 -10.07
CA LEU A 220 -10.16 -22.11 -9.62
C LEU A 220 -10.37 -21.90 -8.12
N LEU A 221 -9.30 -21.59 -7.41
CA LEU A 221 -9.34 -21.18 -6.00
C LEU A 221 -9.33 -19.65 -5.96
N ILE A 222 -10.47 -19.03 -5.71
CA ILE A 222 -10.64 -17.57 -5.66
C ILE A 222 -10.64 -17.11 -4.19
N PRO A 223 -9.88 -16.07 -3.80
CA PRO A 223 -9.86 -15.60 -2.43
C PRO A 223 -11.18 -14.91 -2.04
N GLU A 224 -11.64 -15.18 -0.81
CA GLU A 224 -12.78 -14.47 -0.19
C GLU A 224 -12.48 -12.97 -0.13
N GLU A 225 -11.29 -12.62 0.34
CA GLU A 225 -10.84 -11.23 0.45
C GLU A 225 -9.50 -11.03 -0.27
N VAL A 226 -9.30 -9.84 -0.83
CA VAL A 226 -7.97 -9.33 -1.16
C VAL A 226 -7.62 -8.33 -0.08
N VAL A 227 -6.53 -8.56 0.64
CA VAL A 227 -6.17 -7.77 1.83
C VAL A 227 -4.82 -7.10 1.62
N HIS A 228 -4.79 -5.78 1.80
CA HIS A 228 -3.55 -5.00 1.81
C HIS A 228 -2.94 -4.94 3.22
N TYR A 229 -1.62 -4.92 3.32
CA TYR A 229 -0.97 -4.84 4.62
C TYR A 229 -1.35 -3.57 5.41
N SER A 230 -1.64 -2.45 4.75
CA SER A 230 -2.12 -1.24 5.44
C SER A 230 -3.51 -1.42 6.06
N GLU A 231 -4.35 -2.28 5.48
CA GLU A 231 -5.61 -2.68 6.10
C GLU A 231 -5.35 -3.53 7.36
N TRP A 232 -4.34 -4.39 7.30
CA TRP A 232 -3.87 -5.13 8.47
C TRP A 232 -3.32 -4.19 9.55
N LEU A 233 -2.47 -3.23 9.19
CA LEU A 233 -1.98 -2.20 10.12
C LEU A 233 -3.12 -1.42 10.77
N HIS A 234 -4.15 -1.07 9.99
CA HIS A 234 -5.33 -0.36 10.49
C HIS A 234 -6.06 -1.16 11.58
N VAL A 235 -6.32 -2.44 11.35
CA VAL A 235 -7.02 -3.28 12.34
C VAL A 235 -6.15 -3.64 13.54
N MET A 236 -4.83 -3.61 13.38
CA MET A 236 -3.84 -3.85 14.44
C MET A 236 -3.31 -2.57 15.11
N ARG A 237 -3.82 -1.39 14.75
CA ARG A 237 -3.27 -0.10 15.20
C ARG A 237 -3.15 0.05 16.71
N ASN A 238 -4.10 -0.48 17.48
CA ASN A 238 -4.05 -0.42 18.92
C ASN A 238 -3.02 -1.40 19.50
N ASP A 239 -2.88 -2.57 18.89
CA ASP A 239 -1.86 -3.55 19.27
C ASP A 239 -0.46 -3.00 18.95
N ILE A 240 -0.29 -2.32 17.81
CA ILE A 240 0.95 -1.63 17.43
C ILE A 240 1.25 -0.49 18.43
N HIS A 241 0.27 0.34 18.74
CA HIS A 241 0.42 1.41 19.75
C HIS A 241 0.89 0.88 21.10
N ASN A 242 0.40 -0.29 21.54
CA ASN A 242 0.85 -0.91 22.79
C ASN A 242 2.33 -1.31 22.78
N HIS A 243 2.96 -1.40 21.61
CA HIS A 243 4.39 -1.66 21.44
C HIS A 243 5.21 -0.41 21.11
N GLN A 244 4.57 0.76 21.07
CA GLN A 244 5.22 2.03 20.77
C GLN A 244 6.19 2.43 21.90
N GLU A 245 7.40 2.84 21.52
CA GLU A 245 8.48 3.26 22.44
C GLU A 245 8.78 4.75 22.33
N VAL A 246 8.32 5.41 21.25
CA VAL A 246 8.63 6.80 20.93
C VAL A 246 7.35 7.63 20.93
N ASP A 247 7.37 8.79 21.63
CA ASP A 247 6.27 9.76 21.59
C ASP A 247 6.24 10.49 20.25
N CYS A 248 5.08 10.46 19.61
CA CYS A 248 4.84 11.08 18.29
C CYS A 248 3.93 12.32 18.35
N SER A 249 3.58 12.81 19.53
CA SER A 249 2.60 13.90 19.72
C SER A 249 2.99 15.23 19.05
N ASN A 250 4.27 15.44 18.81
CA ASN A 250 4.84 16.62 18.16
C ASN A 250 5.05 16.44 16.64
N ILE A 251 4.71 15.28 16.09
CA ILE A 251 4.89 14.97 14.66
C ILE A 251 3.64 15.37 13.88
N ARG A 252 3.83 16.19 12.86
CA ARG A 252 2.81 16.57 11.88
C ARG A 252 2.94 15.66 10.67
N SER A 253 2.05 14.71 10.55
CA SER A 253 2.02 13.75 9.44
C SER A 253 0.97 14.12 8.41
N THR A 254 1.26 13.85 7.14
CA THR A 254 0.28 13.90 6.05
C THR A 254 0.18 12.53 5.41
N ILE A 255 -0.95 12.23 4.79
CA ILE A 255 -1.17 10.94 4.14
C ILE A 255 -1.21 11.14 2.62
N HIS A 256 -0.46 10.31 1.89
CA HIS A 256 -0.64 10.17 0.45
C HIS A 256 -1.45 8.89 0.16
N PRO A 257 -2.74 8.99 -0.20
CA PRO A 257 -3.57 7.83 -0.50
C PRO A 257 -3.19 7.24 -1.86
N ALA A 258 -2.76 5.98 -1.88
CA ALA A 258 -2.50 5.29 -3.13
C ALA A 258 -3.81 5.06 -3.90
N CYS A 259 -3.83 5.47 -5.18
CA CYS A 259 -5.03 5.38 -6.02
C CYS A 259 -5.53 3.93 -6.18
N HIS A 260 -4.64 2.95 -6.23
CA HIS A 260 -4.98 1.54 -6.33
C HIS A 260 -5.64 0.98 -5.05
N VAL A 261 -5.45 1.61 -3.91
CA VAL A 261 -6.10 1.20 -2.66
C VAL A 261 -7.52 1.76 -2.56
N TYR A 262 -7.75 3.00 -3.00
CA TYR A 262 -9.00 3.72 -2.74
C TYR A 262 -9.82 4.07 -3.98
N LYS A 263 -9.20 4.15 -5.19
CA LYS A 263 -9.88 4.67 -6.37
C LYS A 263 -10.28 3.59 -7.39
N MET A 264 -9.55 2.48 -7.46
CA MET A 264 -9.82 1.45 -8.48
C MET A 264 -11.02 0.57 -8.16
N VAL A 265 -11.16 0.18 -6.89
CA VAL A 265 -12.33 -0.59 -6.40
C VAL A 265 -12.74 0.06 -5.08
N PRO A 266 -13.37 1.25 -5.14
CA PRO A 266 -13.67 2.03 -3.95
C PRO A 266 -14.68 1.36 -3.02
N GLU A 267 -15.57 0.53 -3.54
CA GLU A 267 -16.56 -0.24 -2.79
C GLU A 267 -15.95 -1.19 -1.77
N ASP A 268 -14.72 -1.66 -2.02
CA ASP A 268 -13.96 -2.53 -1.12
C ASP A 268 -12.97 -1.76 -0.21
N ALA A 269 -12.93 -0.44 -0.29
CA ALA A 269 -12.10 0.37 0.60
C ALA A 269 -12.65 0.38 2.03
N ILE A 270 -11.77 0.28 3.02
CA ILE A 270 -12.17 0.36 4.43
C ILE A 270 -12.71 1.77 4.73
N TYR A 271 -13.84 1.80 5.41
CA TYR A 271 -14.50 3.00 5.88
C TYR A 271 -14.63 2.97 7.41
N ASP A 272 -14.16 4.01 8.06
CA ASP A 272 -14.24 4.19 9.51
C ASP A 272 -14.66 5.64 9.80
N ASP A 273 -15.91 5.83 10.20
CA ASP A 273 -16.49 7.15 10.46
C ASP A 273 -15.72 7.92 11.53
N SER A 274 -15.08 7.24 12.48
CA SER A 274 -14.36 7.87 13.58
C SER A 274 -13.09 8.59 13.13
N ILE A 275 -12.51 8.20 11.98
CA ILE A 275 -11.26 8.75 11.47
C ILE A 275 -11.40 9.47 10.11
N LEU A 276 -12.58 9.45 9.51
CA LEU A 276 -12.84 10.12 8.23
C LEU A 276 -13.33 11.56 8.37
N GLU A 277 -13.27 12.11 9.55
CA GLU A 277 -13.51 13.54 9.75
C GLU A 277 -12.55 14.35 8.86
N GLY A 278 -13.08 15.23 8.03
CA GLY A 278 -12.29 16.00 7.07
C GLY A 278 -11.92 15.28 5.76
N ASN A 279 -12.59 14.18 5.40
CA ASN A 279 -12.38 13.39 4.16
C ASN A 279 -11.03 12.66 4.05
N ARG A 280 -10.45 12.25 5.14
CA ARG A 280 -9.21 11.48 5.17
C ARG A 280 -9.42 10.02 4.75
N VAL A 281 -8.34 9.36 4.33
CA VAL A 281 -8.34 7.92 4.07
C VAL A 281 -8.20 7.14 5.38
N ALA A 282 -9.06 6.15 5.60
CA ALA A 282 -9.16 5.45 6.88
C ALA A 282 -7.87 4.76 7.32
N VAL A 283 -7.29 3.90 6.47
CA VAL A 283 -6.26 2.94 6.95
C VAL A 283 -5.01 3.60 7.53
N SER A 284 -4.31 4.42 6.77
CA SER A 284 -3.08 5.05 7.29
C SER A 284 -3.37 6.16 8.27
N THR A 285 -4.49 6.89 8.10
CA THR A 285 -4.91 7.92 9.05
C THR A 285 -5.14 7.31 10.43
N GLY A 286 -5.94 6.25 10.53
CA GLY A 286 -6.24 5.62 11.82
C GLY A 286 -4.99 5.06 12.51
N LEU A 287 -4.03 4.54 11.76
CA LEU A 287 -2.74 4.13 12.31
C LEU A 287 -1.96 5.32 12.88
N MET A 288 -1.81 6.39 12.09
CA MET A 288 -1.03 7.55 12.49
C MET A 288 -1.65 8.28 13.70
N GLU A 289 -2.97 8.37 13.75
CA GLU A 289 -3.71 8.90 14.91
C GLU A 289 -3.53 8.01 16.15
N ALA A 290 -3.59 6.69 16.00
CA ALA A 290 -3.35 5.76 17.10
C ALA A 290 -1.91 5.85 17.64
N LEU A 291 -0.93 6.13 16.78
CA LEU A 291 0.47 6.38 17.18
C LEU A 291 0.67 7.80 17.72
N GLY A 292 -0.37 8.61 17.83
CA GLY A 292 -0.35 9.93 18.47
C GLY A 292 0.14 11.08 17.59
N THR A 293 0.30 10.89 16.27
CA THR A 293 0.69 11.99 15.38
C THR A 293 -0.47 12.96 15.12
N GLN A 294 -0.13 14.19 14.76
CA GLN A 294 -1.10 15.17 14.25
C GLN A 294 -1.25 14.97 12.75
N VAL A 295 -2.33 14.30 12.32
CA VAL A 295 -2.60 14.10 10.90
C VAL A 295 -3.22 15.38 10.31
N ILE A 296 -2.50 16.01 9.37
CA ILE A 296 -2.88 17.27 8.75
C ILE A 296 -3.16 17.05 7.26
N ASP A 297 -4.28 17.52 6.80
CA ASP A 297 -4.61 17.52 5.38
C ASP A 297 -3.95 18.69 4.64
N TYR A 298 -3.80 18.54 3.33
CA TYR A 298 -3.35 19.57 2.40
C TYR A 298 -4.22 19.55 1.13
N SER A 299 -4.30 20.63 0.39
CA SER A 299 -5.31 20.80 -0.66
C SER A 299 -5.27 19.74 -1.77
N THR A 300 -4.09 19.18 -2.05
CA THR A 300 -3.87 18.16 -3.09
C THR A 300 -3.68 16.75 -2.55
N TRP A 301 -4.13 16.48 -1.32
CA TRP A 301 -3.89 15.21 -0.65
C TRP A 301 -4.41 13.99 -1.43
N TYR A 302 -5.51 14.15 -2.17
CA TYR A 302 -6.15 13.09 -2.94
C TYR A 302 -5.67 12.98 -4.38
N ASP A 303 -4.80 13.89 -4.86
CA ASP A 303 -4.25 13.85 -6.21
C ASP A 303 -3.26 12.70 -6.38
N CYS A 304 -3.06 12.26 -7.62
CA CYS A 304 -2.07 11.23 -7.96
C CYS A 304 -0.66 11.65 -7.50
N CYS A 305 0.21 10.67 -7.24
CA CYS A 305 1.62 10.92 -6.94
C CYS A 305 2.45 11.27 -8.20
N GLY A 306 1.88 11.12 -9.39
CA GLY A 306 2.60 11.25 -10.66
C GLY A 306 3.27 9.95 -11.12
N PHE A 307 3.17 8.86 -10.38
CA PHE A 307 3.75 7.57 -10.78
C PHE A 307 3.11 7.00 -12.04
N GLY A 308 1.97 7.52 -12.48
CA GLY A 308 1.23 7.04 -13.65
C GLY A 308 2.16 6.50 -14.73
N PHE A 309 2.02 5.25 -15.05
CA PHE A 309 3.00 4.40 -15.71
C PHE A 309 3.53 4.94 -17.04
N ARG A 310 2.72 5.64 -17.81
CA ARG A 310 3.17 6.31 -19.03
C ARG A 310 4.09 7.49 -18.71
N HIS A 311 3.78 8.23 -17.67
CA HIS A 311 4.49 9.46 -17.32
C HIS A 311 5.94 9.20 -16.89
N ILE A 312 6.21 8.13 -16.14
CA ILE A 312 7.57 7.75 -15.73
C ILE A 312 8.45 7.42 -16.93
N ILE A 313 7.91 6.81 -17.97
CA ILE A 313 8.67 6.36 -19.14
C ILE A 313 8.78 7.46 -20.18
N SER A 314 7.66 8.11 -20.55
CA SER A 314 7.57 9.05 -21.66
C SER A 314 7.60 10.51 -21.26
N GLU A 315 7.20 10.85 -20.02
CA GLU A 315 7.02 12.23 -19.57
C GLU A 315 7.64 12.46 -18.19
N ARG A 316 8.95 12.17 -18.08
CA ARG A 316 9.69 12.20 -16.81
C ARG A 316 9.68 13.56 -16.13
N GLU A 317 9.78 14.64 -16.88
CA GLU A 317 9.78 16.01 -16.36
C GLU A 317 8.40 16.36 -15.78
N PHE A 318 7.33 15.98 -16.49
CA PHE A 318 5.97 16.15 -15.99
C PHE A 318 5.76 15.38 -14.67
N THR A 319 6.14 14.11 -14.63
CA THR A 319 6.03 13.28 -13.40
C THR A 319 6.79 13.91 -12.23
N ARG A 320 8.00 14.41 -12.49
CA ARG A 320 8.84 15.06 -11.47
C ARG A 320 8.20 16.34 -10.96
N SER A 321 7.79 17.23 -11.87
CA SER A 321 7.11 18.48 -11.50
C SER A 321 5.82 18.20 -10.74
N PHE A 322 5.04 17.22 -11.19
CA PHE A 322 3.80 16.85 -10.55
C PHE A 322 4.05 16.34 -9.13
N ALA A 323 4.97 15.40 -8.93
CA ALA A 323 5.32 14.87 -7.62
C ALA A 323 5.81 15.94 -6.64
N ILE A 324 6.70 16.82 -7.11
CA ILE A 324 7.30 17.86 -6.27
C ILE A 324 6.32 19.00 -6.03
N ASP A 325 5.88 19.67 -7.10
CA ASP A 325 5.20 20.95 -6.99
C ASP A 325 3.73 20.78 -6.54
N ARG A 326 3.12 19.64 -6.90
CA ARG A 326 1.72 19.40 -6.61
C ARG A 326 1.48 18.57 -5.33
N LYS A 327 2.45 17.78 -4.92
CA LYS A 327 2.30 16.93 -3.74
C LYS A 327 3.20 17.38 -2.59
N VAL A 328 4.51 17.28 -2.78
CA VAL A 328 5.47 17.49 -1.68
C VAL A 328 5.46 18.95 -1.22
N ARG A 329 5.56 19.91 -2.16
CA ARG A 329 5.58 21.34 -1.86
C ARG A 329 4.29 21.78 -1.15
N VAL A 330 3.14 21.35 -1.65
CA VAL A 330 1.85 21.71 -1.07
C VAL A 330 1.71 21.15 0.35
N ALA A 331 2.16 19.92 0.59
CA ALA A 331 2.17 19.33 1.92
C ALA A 331 3.08 20.11 2.90
N VAL A 332 4.23 20.58 2.43
CA VAL A 332 5.14 21.41 3.24
C VAL A 332 4.53 22.78 3.51
N GLU A 333 4.04 23.47 2.50
CA GLU A 333 3.58 24.85 2.59
C GLU A 333 2.23 24.99 3.34
N GLU A 334 1.29 24.08 3.11
CA GLU A 334 -0.05 24.15 3.71
C GLU A 334 -0.15 23.41 5.04
N ALA A 335 0.45 22.20 5.14
CA ALA A 335 0.36 21.38 6.33
C ALA A 335 1.55 21.54 7.28
N ASN A 336 2.63 22.21 6.86
CA ASN A 336 3.90 22.24 7.60
C ASN A 336 4.29 20.82 8.08
N ALA A 337 4.21 19.87 7.16
CA ALA A 337 4.37 18.46 7.46
C ALA A 337 5.81 18.10 7.80
N ASP A 338 5.99 17.21 8.77
CA ASP A 338 7.29 16.63 9.13
C ASP A 338 7.56 15.35 8.36
N VAL A 339 6.50 14.68 7.92
CA VAL A 339 6.56 13.42 7.19
C VAL A 339 5.31 13.24 6.35
N MET A 340 5.46 12.65 5.17
CA MET A 340 4.35 12.15 4.36
C MET A 340 4.36 10.62 4.40
N ILE A 341 3.23 10.04 4.77
CA ILE A 341 3.04 8.60 4.89
C ILE A 341 2.39 8.07 3.61
N GLY A 342 3.04 7.09 2.99
CA GLY A 342 2.53 6.35 1.85
C GLY A 342 2.27 4.88 2.19
N HIS A 343 1.51 4.21 1.34
CA HIS A 343 1.21 2.78 1.46
C HIS A 343 1.25 2.05 0.11
N ASP A 344 2.01 2.59 -0.82
CA ASP A 344 2.33 1.94 -2.10
C ASP A 344 3.77 2.25 -2.50
N THR A 345 4.52 1.21 -2.85
CA THR A 345 5.96 1.34 -3.18
C THR A 345 6.22 2.24 -4.37
N GLY A 346 5.33 2.24 -5.37
CA GLY A 346 5.43 3.13 -6.52
C GLY A 346 5.24 4.59 -6.15
N CYS A 347 4.24 4.89 -5.33
CA CYS A 347 3.99 6.24 -4.83
C CYS A 347 5.16 6.74 -3.98
N ILE A 348 5.63 5.94 -3.02
CA ILE A 348 6.75 6.29 -2.14
C ILE A 348 8.00 6.56 -2.97
N THR A 349 8.36 5.63 -3.88
CA THR A 349 9.53 5.81 -4.76
C THR A 349 9.44 7.10 -5.57
N THR A 350 8.27 7.40 -6.13
CA THR A 350 8.09 8.60 -6.96
C THR A 350 8.21 9.88 -6.14
N LEU A 351 7.53 9.96 -5.00
CA LEU A 351 7.54 11.15 -4.16
C LEU A 351 8.91 11.36 -3.50
N ASP A 352 9.57 10.28 -3.09
CA ASP A 352 10.89 10.32 -2.46
C ASP A 352 12.02 10.67 -3.46
N LYS A 353 12.17 9.85 -4.52
CA LYS A 353 13.32 9.99 -5.45
C LYS A 353 13.25 11.24 -6.30
N ASN A 354 12.05 11.72 -6.67
CA ASN A 354 11.93 12.94 -7.46
C ASN A 354 12.36 14.19 -6.69
N GLN A 355 12.32 14.23 -5.37
CA GLN A 355 12.86 15.34 -4.58
C GLN A 355 14.36 15.50 -4.82
N TRP A 356 15.11 14.40 -4.76
CA TRP A 356 16.55 14.43 -5.02
C TRP A 356 16.88 14.81 -6.46
N ILE A 357 16.17 14.23 -7.43
CA ILE A 357 16.39 14.55 -8.86
C ILE A 357 15.99 16.01 -9.14
N GLY A 358 14.91 16.50 -8.55
CA GLY A 358 14.39 17.84 -8.72
C GLY A 358 15.33 18.95 -8.24
N LYS A 359 16.23 18.65 -7.31
CA LYS A 359 17.28 19.62 -6.89
C LYS A 359 18.12 20.08 -8.07
N ALA A 360 18.42 19.21 -9.03
CA ALA A 360 19.13 19.57 -10.25
C ALA A 360 18.33 20.54 -11.15
N ASP A 361 17.02 20.57 -11.01
CA ASP A 361 16.10 21.46 -11.74
C ASP A 361 15.75 22.72 -10.91
N GLY A 362 16.46 22.97 -9.80
CA GLY A 362 16.22 24.10 -8.90
C GLY A 362 14.95 23.97 -8.04
N LYS A 363 14.37 22.76 -7.92
CA LYS A 363 13.22 22.48 -7.08
C LYS A 363 13.69 22.05 -5.69
N ASP A 364 13.88 23.02 -4.84
CA ASP A 364 14.37 22.80 -3.46
C ASP A 364 13.18 22.69 -2.51
N VAL A 365 12.71 21.48 -2.32
CA VAL A 365 11.71 21.10 -1.30
C VAL A 365 12.07 19.75 -0.74
N GLU A 366 12.02 19.62 0.56
CA GLU A 366 12.39 18.39 1.26
C GLU A 366 11.29 18.00 2.27
N LEU A 367 10.82 16.77 2.15
CA LEU A 367 9.88 16.15 3.08
C LEU A 367 10.19 14.66 3.13
N PRO A 368 10.43 14.04 4.29
CA PRO A 368 10.53 12.60 4.42
C PRO A 368 9.27 11.91 3.88
N ILE A 369 9.46 10.97 2.95
CA ILE A 369 8.38 10.14 2.40
C ILE A 369 8.67 8.70 2.81
N ILE A 370 7.88 8.13 3.70
CA ILE A 370 8.10 6.77 4.20
C ILE A 370 6.79 5.98 4.19
N ALA A 371 6.90 4.65 4.29
CA ALA A 371 5.73 3.80 4.41
C ALA A 371 5.14 3.85 5.82
N ASP A 372 3.84 3.63 5.92
CA ASP A 372 3.13 3.51 7.19
C ASP A 372 3.74 2.41 8.10
N CYS A 373 4.10 1.24 7.52
CA CYS A 373 4.80 0.20 8.28
C CYS A 373 6.23 0.58 8.68
N GLN A 374 6.94 1.39 7.86
CA GLN A 374 8.26 1.91 8.25
C GLN A 374 8.16 2.86 9.44
N PHE A 375 7.18 3.78 9.41
CA PHE A 375 6.95 4.68 10.52
C PHE A 375 6.56 3.90 11.79
N ALA A 376 5.61 2.98 11.68
CA ALA A 376 5.17 2.14 12.80
C ALA A 376 6.33 1.33 13.40
N ALA A 377 7.13 0.66 12.56
CA ALA A 377 8.30 -0.08 13.03
C ALA A 377 9.32 0.82 13.72
N LEU A 378 9.60 2.00 13.15
CA LEU A 378 10.56 2.96 13.69
C LEU A 378 10.16 3.40 15.10
N VAL A 379 8.90 3.77 15.31
CA VAL A 379 8.41 4.25 16.63
C VAL A 379 8.18 3.12 17.62
N CYS A 380 8.12 1.87 17.16
CA CYS A 380 8.14 0.67 18.00
C CYS A 380 9.56 0.18 18.32
N GLY A 381 10.62 0.93 17.99
CA GLY A 381 12.00 0.62 18.38
C GLY A 381 12.79 -0.18 17.33
N ALA A 382 12.29 -0.33 16.08
CA ALA A 382 13.06 -0.97 15.02
C ALA A 382 14.31 -0.15 14.67
N HIS A 383 15.43 -0.84 14.43
CA HIS A 383 16.68 -0.19 14.05
C HIS A 383 16.54 0.56 12.72
N PRO A 384 16.83 1.90 12.68
CA PRO A 384 16.53 2.77 11.52
C PRO A 384 17.17 2.30 10.21
N TYR A 385 18.38 1.75 10.27
CA TYR A 385 19.13 1.36 9.07
C TYR A 385 19.09 -0.13 8.78
N LYS A 386 19.10 -1.01 9.80
CA LYS A 386 19.07 -2.46 9.59
C LYS A 386 17.66 -2.96 9.24
N ILE A 387 16.63 -2.45 9.90
CA ILE A 387 15.24 -2.92 9.74
C ILE A 387 14.44 -1.97 8.86
N VAL A 388 14.34 -0.70 9.27
CA VAL A 388 13.56 0.31 8.54
C VAL A 388 14.24 0.73 7.24
N GLN A 389 15.56 0.55 7.14
CA GLN A 389 16.39 0.79 5.96
C GLN A 389 16.23 2.21 5.38
N LEU A 390 16.21 3.21 6.26
CA LEU A 390 16.01 4.61 5.88
C LEU A 390 17.11 5.15 4.96
N HIS A 391 18.28 4.53 4.89
CA HIS A 391 19.36 4.88 3.97
C HIS A 391 19.02 4.68 2.48
N TRP A 392 17.93 3.97 2.16
CA TRP A 392 17.43 3.85 0.79
C TRP A 392 16.54 5.01 0.35
N HIS A 393 16.10 5.85 1.28
CA HIS A 393 15.33 7.05 0.95
C HIS A 393 16.25 8.15 0.42
N ALA A 394 15.73 8.94 -0.51
CA ALA A 394 16.43 10.10 -1.06
C ALA A 394 16.06 11.40 -0.34
N SER A 395 14.91 11.42 0.34
CA SER A 395 14.48 12.52 1.17
C SER A 395 15.19 12.50 2.54
N PRO A 396 15.36 13.67 3.22
CA PRO A 396 16.11 13.78 4.47
C PRO A 396 15.32 13.22 5.66
N VAL A 397 15.52 11.95 5.96
CA VAL A 397 14.86 11.25 7.06
C VAL A 397 15.46 11.57 8.44
N GLU A 398 16.67 12.11 8.48
CA GLU A 398 17.39 12.44 9.70
C GLU A 398 16.67 13.50 10.55
N ALA A 399 16.08 14.52 9.91
CA ALA A 399 15.31 15.56 10.61
C ALA A 399 14.06 14.99 11.31
N LEU A 400 13.43 13.99 10.71
CA LEU A 400 12.32 13.27 11.32
C LEU A 400 12.79 12.48 12.55
N MET A 401 13.93 11.78 12.44
CA MET A 401 14.48 11.00 13.54
C MET A 401 14.94 11.91 14.71
N ASP A 402 15.55 13.06 14.41
CA ASP A 402 15.89 14.07 15.43
C ASP A 402 14.63 14.54 16.17
N LYS A 403 13.54 14.80 15.46
CA LYS A 403 12.27 15.25 16.03
C LYS A 403 11.58 14.16 16.86
N LEU A 404 11.76 12.90 16.50
CA LEU A 404 11.31 11.73 17.26
C LEU A 404 12.23 11.39 18.45
N GLY A 405 13.38 12.07 18.61
CA GLY A 405 14.36 11.77 19.65
C GLY A 405 15.10 10.44 19.46
N ILE A 406 15.18 9.95 18.23
CA ILE A 406 15.85 8.69 17.89
C ILE A 406 17.35 8.96 17.66
N ASP A 407 18.20 8.23 18.37
CA ASP A 407 19.66 8.31 18.18
C ASP A 407 20.10 7.61 16.88
N TRP A 408 19.76 8.25 15.78
CA TRP A 408 20.12 7.74 14.45
C TRP A 408 21.62 7.77 14.17
N LYS A 409 22.39 8.61 14.85
CA LYS A 409 23.85 8.70 14.66
C LYS A 409 24.56 7.46 15.17
N THR A 410 24.20 7.02 16.37
CA THR A 410 24.66 5.73 16.91
C THR A 410 24.20 4.58 16.02
N ALA A 411 22.93 4.53 15.64
CA ALA A 411 22.40 3.49 14.76
C ALA A 411 23.11 3.46 13.39
N LYS A 412 23.45 4.62 12.82
CA LYS A 412 24.22 4.71 11.58
C LYS A 412 25.63 4.13 11.73
N THR A 413 26.31 4.48 12.84
CA THR A 413 27.66 3.97 13.16
C THR A 413 27.64 2.44 13.30
N GLU A 414 26.66 1.87 13.97
CA GLU A 414 26.48 0.43 14.13
C GLU A 414 26.20 -0.26 12.77
N PHE A 415 25.42 0.37 11.91
CA PHE A 415 25.16 -0.16 10.58
C PHE A 415 26.40 -0.10 9.70
N GLU A 416 27.17 0.97 9.71
CA GLU A 416 28.44 1.09 8.99
C GLU A 416 29.49 0.10 9.50
N ALA A 417 29.53 -0.16 10.81
CA ALA A 417 30.38 -1.22 11.37
C ALA A 417 29.96 -2.60 10.86
N TYR A 418 28.66 -2.90 10.83
CA TYR A 418 28.16 -4.14 10.27
C TYR A 418 28.58 -4.32 8.78
N LEU A 419 28.45 -3.26 7.96
CA LEU A 419 28.85 -3.31 6.55
C LEU A 419 30.36 -3.59 6.38
N LYS A 420 31.22 -3.06 7.23
CA LYS A 420 32.66 -3.36 7.24
C LYS A 420 32.94 -4.82 7.56
N GLU A 421 32.20 -5.41 8.51
CA GLU A 421 32.32 -6.84 8.84
C GLU A 421 31.85 -7.74 7.67
N VAL A 422 30.82 -7.31 6.94
CA VAL A 422 30.38 -7.96 5.71
C VAL A 422 31.45 -7.89 4.62
N GLU A 423 32.05 -6.72 4.40
CA GLU A 423 33.13 -6.52 3.44
C GLU A 423 34.37 -7.35 3.80
N ALA A 424 34.67 -7.51 5.09
CA ALA A 424 35.76 -8.36 5.60
C ALA A 424 35.45 -9.86 5.51
N GLY A 425 34.23 -10.25 5.15
CA GLY A 425 33.79 -11.65 5.09
C GLY A 425 33.47 -12.28 6.44
N ASN A 426 33.35 -11.48 7.50
CA ASN A 426 33.08 -11.95 8.86
C ASN A 426 31.57 -12.12 9.14
N GLN A 427 30.72 -11.49 8.32
CA GLN A 427 29.25 -11.57 8.44
C GLN A 427 28.58 -11.80 7.09
N GLU A 428 27.39 -12.41 7.10
CA GLU A 428 26.57 -12.57 5.90
C GLU A 428 26.08 -11.18 5.43
N ASN A 429 26.14 -10.94 4.12
CA ASN A 429 25.55 -9.74 3.53
C ASN A 429 24.04 -9.87 3.44
N LEU A 430 23.32 -9.45 4.47
CA LEU A 430 21.85 -9.45 4.50
C LEU A 430 21.24 -8.39 3.55
N TYR A 431 22.03 -7.40 3.14
CA TYR A 431 21.62 -6.32 2.22
C TYR A 431 22.07 -6.57 0.78
N ASP A 432 22.43 -7.80 0.45
CA ASP A 432 22.69 -8.18 -0.95
C ASP A 432 21.45 -7.87 -1.79
N PRO A 433 21.61 -7.15 -2.93
CA PRO A 433 20.48 -6.83 -3.80
C PRO A 433 19.62 -8.03 -4.21
N ARG A 434 20.22 -9.24 -4.24
CA ARG A 434 19.49 -10.48 -4.53
C ARG A 434 18.49 -10.87 -3.42
N LEU A 435 18.70 -10.42 -2.19
CA LEU A 435 17.75 -10.61 -1.09
C LEU A 435 16.52 -9.71 -1.22
N MET A 436 16.67 -8.62 -1.97
CA MET A 436 15.66 -7.57 -2.09
C MET A 436 14.73 -7.76 -3.30
N VAL A 437 14.88 -8.84 -4.05
CA VAL A 437 14.00 -9.17 -5.18
C VAL A 437 12.98 -10.24 -4.78
N THR A 438 11.88 -10.31 -5.51
CA THR A 438 10.77 -11.24 -5.24
C THR A 438 11.20 -12.69 -5.15
N SER A 439 12.14 -13.12 -6.02
CA SER A 439 12.68 -14.49 -6.06
C SER A 439 13.88 -14.71 -5.15
N GLY A 440 14.35 -13.71 -4.41
CA GLY A 440 15.46 -13.81 -3.48
C GLY A 440 15.08 -14.56 -2.19
N PRO A 441 16.05 -14.75 -1.26
CA PRO A 441 15.82 -15.47 0.00
C PRO A 441 14.81 -14.86 0.95
N GLY A 442 14.26 -13.69 0.65
CA GLY A 442 13.23 -13.05 1.42
C GLY A 442 13.73 -12.01 2.43
N PHE A 443 12.83 -11.15 2.84
CA PHE A 443 13.10 -10.10 3.79
C PHE A 443 13.12 -10.59 5.24
N LYS A 444 12.64 -11.82 5.47
CA LYS A 444 12.57 -12.46 6.80
C LYS A 444 13.92 -12.55 7.49
N LYS A 445 15.01 -12.77 6.74
CA LYS A 445 16.36 -12.80 7.30
C LYS A 445 16.72 -11.50 8.00
N ILE A 446 16.42 -10.35 7.35
CA ILE A 446 16.69 -9.04 7.92
C ILE A 446 15.77 -8.78 9.12
N ALA A 447 14.48 -9.07 8.98
CA ALA A 447 13.51 -8.87 10.05
C ALA A 447 13.81 -9.69 11.33
N ASN A 448 14.54 -10.81 11.20
CA ASN A 448 14.93 -11.66 12.32
C ASN A 448 16.36 -11.37 12.83
N ALA A 449 17.11 -10.48 12.20
CA ALA A 449 18.51 -10.22 12.53
C ALA A 449 18.70 -9.11 13.57
N SER A 450 17.65 -8.70 14.25
CA SER A 450 17.65 -7.65 15.28
C SER A 450 18.17 -8.13 16.62
#